data_2a6b876e2ea10320ac77ce71e1103d48
#
_entry.id   2a6b876e2ea10320ac77ce71e1103d48
#
_cell.length_a   1.000
_cell.length_b   1.000
_cell.length_c   1.000
_cell.angle_alpha   90.00
_cell.angle_beta   90.00
_cell.angle_gamma   90.00
#
_symmetry.space_group_name_H-M   'P 1'
#
loop_
_entity.id
_entity.type
_entity.pdbx_description
1 polymer ?
#
loop_
_entity_poly.entity_id
_entity_poly.type
_entity_poly.pdbx_seq_one_letter_code
_entity_poly.pdbx_strand_id
1 'polypeptide(L)'
;MSVLHNRISNKELKEKLYEETFPRTTISFYQYFTIQNPAVFRDELYKALIALQVYGRIYVAKEGINAQVSVPAHLFENFKSYLYSITELDGLRLNTAFNDNGKSFWVLRIKTREKIVADGIEDPSFSMENKGNYVNAEQMNNLLEKEDTIVIDMRNHYEYEVGHFTNAIEIPSDTFREQLPMAADMMKDKKDKNIIMYCTGGIRCEKASAYMLHQGFKNVF
;
A
#
# COMPACT_ATOMS: atom_id res chain seq x y z
N MET A 1 -22.60 -21.51 4.49
CA MET A 1 -21.58 -20.51 4.05
C MET A 1 -21.76 -20.29 2.57
N SER A 2 -22.10 -19.06 2.15
CA SER A 2 -22.18 -18.72 0.73
C SER A 2 -20.77 -18.71 0.15
N VAL A 3 -20.57 -19.39 -0.96
CA VAL A 3 -19.28 -19.45 -1.64
C VAL A 3 -19.06 -18.12 -2.36
N LEU A 4 -18.25 -17.23 -1.77
CA LEU A 4 -17.92 -15.90 -2.29
C LEU A 4 -16.77 -15.98 -3.32
N HIS A 5 -16.93 -16.78 -4.39
CA HIS A 5 -15.98 -16.78 -5.50
C HIS A 5 -16.68 -16.91 -6.84
N ASN A 6 -16.05 -16.31 -7.83
CA ASN A 6 -16.58 -16.29 -9.19
C ASN A 6 -16.34 -17.65 -9.88
N ARG A 7 -17.38 -18.20 -10.49
CA ARG A 7 -17.33 -19.44 -11.28
C ARG A 7 -17.24 -19.21 -12.79
N ILE A 8 -17.20 -17.93 -13.21
CA ILE A 8 -17.12 -17.52 -14.61
C ILE A 8 -15.67 -17.56 -15.09
N SER A 9 -15.43 -17.91 -16.34
CA SER A 9 -14.08 -17.96 -16.90
C SER A 9 -13.45 -16.55 -16.98
N ASN A 10 -12.12 -16.45 -16.84
CA ASN A 10 -11.43 -15.16 -17.01
C ASN A 10 -11.64 -14.53 -18.39
N LYS A 11 -11.83 -15.35 -19.43
CA LYS A 11 -12.10 -14.88 -20.80
C LYS A 11 -13.44 -14.14 -20.84
N GLU A 12 -14.49 -14.79 -20.38
CA GLU A 12 -15.85 -14.23 -20.34
C GLU A 12 -15.94 -12.96 -19.47
N LEU A 13 -15.21 -12.92 -18.35
CA LEU A 13 -15.14 -11.73 -17.49
C LEU A 13 -14.45 -10.55 -18.17
N LYS A 14 -13.40 -10.82 -18.96
CA LYS A 14 -12.75 -9.78 -19.76
C LYS A 14 -13.65 -9.28 -20.89
N GLU A 15 -14.33 -10.17 -21.58
CA GLU A 15 -15.28 -9.81 -22.64
C GLU A 15 -16.35 -8.86 -22.07
N LYS A 16 -16.98 -9.20 -20.94
CA LYS A 16 -17.96 -8.34 -20.25
C LYS A 16 -17.38 -6.96 -19.89
N LEU A 17 -16.14 -6.90 -19.40
CA LEU A 17 -15.48 -5.62 -19.10
C LEU A 17 -15.30 -4.76 -20.35
N TYR A 18 -14.96 -5.37 -21.48
CA TYR A 18 -14.76 -4.63 -22.73
C TYR A 18 -16.07 -4.18 -23.39
N GLU A 19 -17.20 -4.82 -23.07
CA GLU A 19 -18.55 -4.42 -23.49
C GLU A 19 -19.12 -3.25 -22.67
N GLU A 20 -18.50 -2.94 -21.51
CA GLU A 20 -18.94 -1.79 -20.70
C GLU A 20 -18.77 -0.47 -21.46
N THR A 21 -19.83 0.34 -21.47
CA THR A 21 -19.89 1.63 -22.18
C THR A 21 -19.52 2.84 -21.32
N PHE A 22 -19.28 2.62 -20.03
CA PHE A 22 -18.91 3.67 -19.07
C PHE A 22 -17.43 3.62 -18.69
N PRO A 23 -16.82 4.76 -18.35
CA PRO A 23 -15.45 4.81 -17.87
C PRO A 23 -15.33 4.24 -16.45
N ARG A 24 -14.13 3.79 -16.12
CA ARG A 24 -13.75 3.36 -14.77
C ARG A 24 -12.56 4.17 -14.27
N THR A 25 -12.47 4.35 -12.97
CA THR A 25 -11.32 4.97 -12.29
C THR A 25 -10.55 3.89 -11.55
N THR A 26 -9.29 3.72 -11.89
CA THR A 26 -8.37 2.84 -11.16
C THR A 26 -7.73 3.61 -10.02
N ILE A 27 -7.81 3.05 -8.82
CA ILE A 27 -7.28 3.64 -7.60
C ILE A 27 -6.52 2.61 -6.78
N SER A 28 -5.57 3.10 -5.98
CA SER A 28 -4.93 2.32 -4.95
C SER A 28 -5.02 3.02 -3.60
N PHE A 29 -5.15 2.24 -2.54
CA PHE A 29 -5.14 2.73 -1.17
C PHE A 29 -4.68 1.63 -0.21
N TYR A 30 -4.20 2.04 0.95
CA TYR A 30 -3.89 1.14 2.05
C TYR A 30 -4.13 1.87 3.37
N GLN A 31 -4.36 1.11 4.43
CA GLN A 31 -4.41 1.64 5.79
C GLN A 31 -3.96 0.57 6.77
N TYR A 32 -3.04 0.95 7.68
CA TYR A 32 -2.68 0.14 8.83
C TYR A 32 -3.62 0.47 9.99
N PHE A 33 -4.38 -0.52 10.42
CA PHE A 33 -5.27 -0.46 11.59
C PHE A 33 -5.62 -1.87 12.04
N THR A 34 -6.05 -2.04 13.28
CA THR A 34 -6.36 -3.37 13.81
C THR A 34 -7.71 -3.87 13.31
N ILE A 35 -7.71 -4.98 12.58
CA ILE A 35 -8.92 -5.70 12.16
C ILE A 35 -9.05 -6.95 13.03
N GLN A 36 -10.05 -6.95 13.94
CA GLN A 36 -10.26 -8.06 14.87
C GLN A 36 -10.56 -9.38 14.15
N ASN A 37 -11.42 -9.35 13.14
CA ASN A 37 -11.79 -10.51 12.36
C ASN A 37 -11.65 -10.25 10.85
N PRO A 38 -10.46 -10.49 10.26
CA PRO A 38 -10.22 -10.24 8.84
C PRO A 38 -11.16 -11.01 7.90
N ALA A 39 -11.66 -12.18 8.30
CA ALA A 39 -12.57 -12.97 7.46
C ALA A 39 -13.96 -12.32 7.38
N VAL A 40 -14.50 -11.86 8.50
CA VAL A 40 -15.79 -11.14 8.53
C VAL A 40 -15.67 -9.82 7.79
N PHE A 41 -14.64 -9.03 8.09
CA PHE A 41 -14.37 -7.76 7.40
C PHE A 41 -14.25 -7.95 5.88
N ARG A 42 -13.52 -8.98 5.43
CA ARG A 42 -13.40 -9.35 4.03
C ARG A 42 -14.76 -9.62 3.39
N ASP A 43 -15.64 -10.38 4.06
CA ASP A 43 -16.94 -10.79 3.53
C ASP A 43 -17.91 -9.61 3.42
N GLU A 44 -17.91 -8.71 4.40
CA GLU A 44 -18.71 -7.47 4.39
C GLU A 44 -18.23 -6.53 3.27
N LEU A 45 -16.92 -6.31 3.18
CA LEU A 45 -16.29 -5.52 2.13
C LEU A 45 -16.61 -6.10 0.74
N TYR A 46 -16.54 -7.42 0.56
CA TYR A 46 -16.86 -8.07 -0.70
C TYR A 46 -18.30 -7.82 -1.14
N LYS A 47 -19.28 -7.97 -0.21
CA LYS A 47 -20.70 -7.75 -0.51
C LYS A 47 -20.97 -6.30 -0.93
N ALA A 48 -20.39 -5.33 -0.25
CA ALA A 48 -20.56 -3.92 -0.57
C ALA A 48 -19.89 -3.57 -1.91
N LEU A 49 -18.65 -3.99 -2.12
CA LEU A 49 -17.91 -3.63 -3.33
C LEU A 49 -18.42 -4.34 -4.59
N ILE A 50 -18.93 -5.57 -4.49
CA ILE A 50 -19.55 -6.24 -5.64
C ILE A 50 -20.85 -5.54 -6.07
N ALA A 51 -21.64 -5.03 -5.11
CA ALA A 51 -22.83 -4.24 -5.41
C ALA A 51 -22.51 -2.91 -6.11
N LEU A 52 -21.32 -2.36 -5.86
CA LEU A 52 -20.79 -1.17 -6.53
C LEU A 52 -19.99 -1.49 -7.81
N GLN A 53 -20.06 -2.73 -8.29
CA GLN A 53 -19.39 -3.19 -9.51
C GLN A 53 -17.88 -2.93 -9.51
N VAL A 54 -17.26 -2.97 -8.34
CA VAL A 54 -15.81 -2.79 -8.16
C VAL A 54 -15.07 -4.05 -8.60
N TYR A 55 -14.03 -3.87 -9.40
CA TYR A 55 -13.09 -4.93 -9.75
C TYR A 55 -11.72 -4.61 -9.11
N GLY A 56 -10.91 -5.62 -8.87
CA GLY A 56 -9.58 -5.37 -8.31
C GLY A 56 -9.09 -6.46 -7.39
N ARG A 57 -7.99 -6.14 -6.72
CA ARG A 57 -7.33 -7.00 -5.76
C ARG A 57 -7.21 -6.28 -4.43
N ILE A 58 -7.70 -6.92 -3.38
CA ILE A 58 -7.64 -6.41 -2.01
C ILE A 58 -7.05 -7.49 -1.10
N TYR A 59 -6.09 -7.10 -0.28
CA TYR A 59 -5.57 -7.90 0.82
C TYR A 59 -6.05 -7.33 2.14
N VAL A 60 -6.58 -8.19 3.00
CA VAL A 60 -7.05 -7.88 4.35
C VAL A 60 -6.25 -8.74 5.32
N ALA A 61 -5.68 -8.12 6.34
CA ALA A 61 -4.95 -8.79 7.41
C ALA A 61 -5.37 -8.23 8.76
N LYS A 62 -4.89 -8.81 9.86
CA LYS A 62 -5.12 -8.24 11.21
C LYS A 62 -4.56 -6.81 11.34
N GLU A 63 -3.53 -6.47 10.57
CA GLU A 63 -2.85 -5.18 10.60
C GLU A 63 -3.43 -4.13 9.64
N GLY A 64 -4.47 -4.45 8.83
CA GLY A 64 -5.08 -3.48 7.93
C GLY A 64 -5.52 -4.00 6.57
N ILE A 65 -5.54 -3.08 5.60
CA ILE A 65 -6.01 -3.30 4.23
C ILE A 65 -5.01 -2.74 3.20
N ASN A 66 -4.88 -3.44 2.05
CA ASN A 66 -4.15 -2.97 0.87
C ASN A 66 -4.95 -3.29 -0.38
N ALA A 67 -5.27 -2.28 -1.17
CA ALA A 67 -6.21 -2.37 -2.28
C ALA A 67 -5.69 -1.71 -3.55
N GLN A 68 -5.96 -2.36 -4.68
CA GLN A 68 -5.85 -1.82 -6.03
C GLN A 68 -7.13 -2.20 -6.75
N VAL A 69 -7.96 -1.21 -7.08
CA VAL A 69 -9.32 -1.45 -7.59
C VAL A 69 -9.66 -0.52 -8.74
N SER A 70 -10.59 -0.96 -9.58
CA SER A 70 -11.22 -0.21 -10.65
C SER A 70 -12.70 -0.06 -10.33
N VAL A 71 -13.16 1.18 -10.26
CA VAL A 71 -14.52 1.57 -9.86
C VAL A 71 -15.21 2.25 -11.04
N PRO A 72 -16.47 1.91 -11.40
CA PRO A 72 -17.21 2.68 -12.38
C PRO A 72 -17.28 4.16 -12.00
N ALA A 73 -16.96 5.06 -12.93
CA ALA A 73 -16.86 6.49 -12.62
C ALA A 73 -18.15 7.06 -12.04
N HIS A 74 -19.32 6.60 -12.50
CA HIS A 74 -20.62 7.02 -11.99
C HIS A 74 -20.95 6.48 -10.58
N LEU A 75 -20.22 5.47 -10.08
CA LEU A 75 -20.37 4.92 -8.73
C LEU A 75 -19.21 5.32 -7.79
N PHE A 76 -18.30 6.18 -8.25
CA PHE A 76 -17.11 6.54 -7.49
C PHE A 76 -17.43 7.21 -6.14
N GLU A 77 -18.38 8.13 -6.11
CA GLU A 77 -18.79 8.80 -4.88
C GLU A 77 -19.52 7.83 -3.90
N ASN A 78 -20.30 6.89 -4.41
CA ASN A 78 -20.91 5.84 -3.59
C ASN A 78 -19.83 4.92 -2.98
N PHE A 79 -18.83 4.54 -3.77
CA PHE A 79 -17.68 3.77 -3.29
C PHE A 79 -16.91 4.52 -2.19
N LYS A 80 -16.60 5.79 -2.41
CA LYS A 80 -15.91 6.64 -1.45
C LYS A 80 -16.72 6.79 -0.14
N SER A 81 -18.02 7.07 -0.25
CA SER A 81 -18.92 7.17 0.89
C SER A 81 -18.98 5.88 1.70
N TYR A 82 -19.02 4.73 1.02
CA TYR A 82 -18.97 3.44 1.70
C TYR A 82 -17.64 3.23 2.44
N LEU A 83 -16.48 3.48 1.80
CA LEU A 83 -15.20 3.37 2.47
C LEU A 83 -15.10 4.28 3.70
N TYR A 84 -15.55 5.53 3.57
CA TYR A 84 -15.47 6.52 4.65
C TYR A 84 -16.52 6.31 5.75
N SER A 85 -17.51 5.44 5.53
CA SER A 85 -18.41 4.96 6.61
C SER A 85 -17.72 3.99 7.57
N ILE A 86 -16.56 3.44 7.19
CA ILE A 86 -15.71 2.63 8.08
C ILE A 86 -14.76 3.60 8.80
N THR A 87 -14.90 3.70 10.12
CA THR A 87 -14.22 4.71 10.94
C THR A 87 -12.71 4.80 10.66
N GLU A 88 -12.03 3.67 10.55
CA GLU A 88 -10.59 3.62 10.33
C GLU A 88 -10.17 3.98 8.90
N LEU A 89 -11.13 4.07 7.98
CA LEU A 89 -10.92 4.45 6.58
C LEU A 89 -11.49 5.83 6.25
N ASP A 90 -12.06 6.55 7.22
CA ASP A 90 -12.56 7.89 6.98
C ASP A 90 -11.42 8.86 6.62
N GLY A 91 -11.62 9.64 5.57
CA GLY A 91 -10.59 10.54 5.04
C GLY A 91 -9.38 9.86 4.39
N LEU A 92 -9.40 8.53 4.19
CA LEU A 92 -8.32 7.78 3.56
C LEU A 92 -7.92 8.36 2.21
N ARG A 93 -6.61 8.52 1.98
CA ARG A 93 -6.08 8.96 0.70
C ARG A 93 -6.29 7.89 -0.37
N LEU A 94 -7.01 8.25 -1.43
CA LEU A 94 -7.21 7.43 -2.62
C LEU A 94 -6.27 7.91 -3.73
N ASN A 95 -5.30 7.08 -4.12
CA ASN A 95 -4.36 7.41 -5.19
C ASN A 95 -4.93 6.97 -6.53
N THR A 96 -5.32 7.94 -7.36
CA THR A 96 -5.85 7.67 -8.72
C THR A 96 -4.70 7.37 -9.68
N ALA A 97 -4.85 6.32 -10.49
CA ALA A 97 -3.91 5.99 -11.54
C ALA A 97 -3.93 7.06 -12.65
N PHE A 98 -2.74 7.42 -13.13
CA PHE A 98 -2.57 8.37 -14.20
C PHE A 98 -2.54 7.61 -15.56
N ASN A 99 -3.24 8.14 -16.56
CA ASN A 99 -3.30 7.56 -17.92
C ASN A 99 -3.74 6.09 -17.98
N ASP A 100 -4.60 5.64 -17.05
CA ASP A 100 -5.17 4.30 -17.06
C ASP A 100 -6.54 4.29 -17.75
N ASN A 101 -6.80 3.25 -18.55
CA ASN A 101 -8.09 3.07 -19.22
C ASN A 101 -9.18 2.46 -18.32
N GLY A 102 -8.88 2.23 -17.05
CA GLY A 102 -9.78 1.64 -16.06
C GLY A 102 -10.04 0.14 -16.22
N LYS A 103 -9.41 -0.51 -17.22
CA LYS A 103 -9.65 -1.93 -17.58
C LYS A 103 -8.55 -2.88 -17.07
N SER A 104 -7.78 -2.45 -16.05
CA SER A 104 -6.71 -3.25 -15.45
C SER A 104 -7.22 -4.45 -14.65
N PHE A 105 -8.50 -4.45 -14.23
CA PHE A 105 -9.11 -5.52 -13.46
C PHE A 105 -10.48 -5.89 -14.05
N TRP A 106 -10.79 -7.20 -14.06
CA TRP A 106 -12.06 -7.74 -14.59
C TRP A 106 -12.85 -8.57 -13.57
N VAL A 107 -12.35 -8.66 -12.33
CA VAL A 107 -13.00 -9.37 -11.22
C VAL A 107 -12.56 -8.82 -9.89
N LEU A 108 -13.45 -8.81 -8.91
CA LEU A 108 -13.09 -8.48 -7.52
C LEU A 108 -12.51 -9.71 -6.83
N ARG A 109 -11.31 -9.56 -6.27
CA ARG A 109 -10.65 -10.60 -5.45
C ARG A 109 -10.21 -10.00 -4.12
N ILE A 110 -10.87 -10.39 -3.05
CA ILE A 110 -10.47 -10.00 -1.69
C ILE A 110 -9.93 -11.25 -0.99
N LYS A 111 -8.68 -11.18 -0.53
CA LYS A 111 -8.01 -12.29 0.14
C LYS A 111 -7.58 -11.90 1.55
N THR A 112 -7.85 -12.75 2.52
CA THR A 112 -7.20 -12.64 3.83
C THR A 112 -5.75 -13.09 3.72
N ARG A 113 -4.87 -12.38 4.41
CA ARG A 113 -3.43 -12.62 4.49
C ARG A 113 -2.96 -12.47 5.93
N GLU A 114 -1.77 -12.94 6.24
CA GLU A 114 -1.14 -12.69 7.54
C GLU A 114 -0.73 -11.21 7.65
N LYS A 115 -0.22 -10.64 6.56
CA LYS A 115 0.24 -9.26 6.43
C LYS A 115 -0.32 -8.61 5.16
N ILE A 116 -0.49 -7.28 5.16
CA ILE A 116 -0.90 -6.54 3.95
C ILE A 116 0.26 -6.22 3.00
N VAL A 117 1.49 -6.35 3.49
CA VAL A 117 2.73 -6.35 2.71
C VAL A 117 3.65 -7.45 3.23
N ALA A 118 4.37 -8.13 2.35
CA ALA A 118 5.25 -9.24 2.74
C ALA A 118 6.56 -8.70 3.35
N ASP A 119 6.54 -8.38 4.64
CA ASP A 119 7.65 -7.73 5.36
C ASP A 119 8.64 -8.71 6.01
N GLY A 120 8.24 -9.95 6.28
CA GLY A 120 9.08 -10.96 6.94
C GLY A 120 9.42 -10.67 8.40
N ILE A 121 8.78 -9.68 9.04
CA ILE A 121 9.03 -9.37 10.46
C ILE A 121 8.35 -10.43 11.33
N GLU A 122 9.16 -11.16 12.10
CA GLU A 122 8.70 -12.23 13.01
C GLU A 122 8.80 -11.82 14.49
N ASP A 123 9.43 -10.67 14.79
CA ASP A 123 9.58 -10.17 16.14
C ASP A 123 8.21 -9.80 16.75
N PRO A 124 7.77 -10.50 17.83
CA PRO A 124 6.48 -10.24 18.45
C PRO A 124 6.39 -8.90 19.17
N SER A 125 7.52 -8.25 19.44
CA SER A 125 7.57 -6.92 20.05
C SER A 125 7.43 -5.78 19.02
N PHE A 126 7.46 -6.09 17.74
CA PHE A 126 7.28 -5.10 16.69
C PHE A 126 5.84 -4.57 16.66
N SER A 127 5.70 -3.24 16.61
CA SER A 127 4.39 -2.56 16.50
C SER A 127 4.43 -1.48 15.42
N MET A 128 3.29 -1.30 14.74
CA MET A 128 3.06 -0.20 13.80
C MET A 128 2.64 1.12 14.49
N GLU A 129 2.51 1.14 15.81
CA GLU A 129 2.12 2.34 16.56
C GLU A 129 3.19 3.42 16.52
N ASN A 130 4.47 3.01 16.53
CA ASN A 130 5.60 3.91 16.39
C ASN A 130 6.16 3.82 14.97
N LYS A 131 5.85 4.79 14.14
CA LYS A 131 6.29 4.88 12.74
C LYS A 131 6.87 6.25 12.44
N GLY A 132 7.63 6.36 11.35
CA GLY A 132 8.25 7.60 10.90
C GLY A 132 7.24 8.70 10.57
N ASN A 133 7.73 9.92 10.63
CA ASN A 133 6.91 11.10 10.33
C ASN A 133 6.74 11.29 8.83
N TYR A 134 5.51 11.51 8.39
CA TYR A 134 5.24 11.87 7.00
C TYR A 134 5.73 13.29 6.71
N VAL A 135 6.46 13.48 5.62
CA VAL A 135 6.96 14.80 5.21
C VAL A 135 6.34 15.20 3.86
N ASN A 136 5.96 16.47 3.75
CA ASN A 136 5.54 17.06 2.48
C ASN A 136 6.76 17.50 1.64
N ALA A 137 6.52 18.01 0.42
CA ALA A 137 7.59 18.39 -0.50
C ALA A 137 8.51 19.50 0.07
N GLU A 138 7.96 20.49 0.77
CA GLU A 138 8.74 21.56 1.39
C GLU A 138 9.63 21.03 2.52
N GLN A 139 9.06 20.21 3.40
CA GLN A 139 9.80 19.54 4.48
C GLN A 139 10.89 18.62 3.94
N MET A 140 10.59 17.88 2.85
CA MET A 140 11.57 17.03 2.16
C MET A 140 12.75 17.87 1.66
N ASN A 141 12.49 18.99 0.97
CA ASN A 141 13.54 19.90 0.48
C ASN A 141 14.41 20.44 1.62
N ASN A 142 13.78 20.89 2.70
CA ASN A 142 14.50 21.39 3.88
C ASN A 142 15.36 20.30 4.57
N LEU A 143 14.92 19.05 4.54
CA LEU A 143 15.72 17.93 5.05
C LEU A 143 16.91 17.63 4.13
N LEU A 144 16.71 17.66 2.81
CA LEU A 144 17.77 17.39 1.83
C LEU A 144 18.93 18.41 1.87
N GLU A 145 18.69 19.63 2.36
CA GLU A 145 19.74 20.64 2.56
C GLU A 145 20.66 20.34 3.76
N LYS A 146 20.29 19.40 4.64
CA LYS A 146 21.09 19.05 5.82
C LYS A 146 22.11 17.95 5.46
N GLU A 147 23.36 18.16 5.82
CA GLU A 147 24.47 17.21 5.58
C GLU A 147 24.28 15.84 6.25
N ASP A 148 23.44 15.77 7.28
CA ASP A 148 23.15 14.55 8.03
C ASP A 148 21.89 13.81 7.56
N THR A 149 21.37 14.14 6.38
CA THR A 149 20.21 13.48 5.79
C THR A 149 20.62 12.41 4.78
N ILE A 150 20.00 11.26 4.90
CA ILE A 150 20.16 10.09 4.01
C ILE A 150 18.81 9.74 3.41
N VAL A 151 18.78 9.57 2.11
CA VAL A 151 17.58 9.14 1.37
C VAL A 151 17.72 7.67 0.98
N ILE A 152 16.73 6.86 1.31
CA ILE A 152 16.69 5.43 0.98
C ILE A 152 15.51 5.13 0.07
N ASP A 153 15.78 4.48 -1.05
CA ASP A 153 14.74 3.96 -1.94
C ASP A 153 14.32 2.55 -1.50
N MET A 154 13.08 2.42 -1.06
CA MET A 154 12.48 1.15 -0.64
C MET A 154 11.66 0.48 -1.76
N ARG A 155 11.95 0.84 -3.01
CA ARG A 155 11.33 0.20 -4.17
C ARG A 155 12.18 -0.97 -4.66
N ASN A 156 11.66 -1.74 -5.60
CA ASN A 156 12.41 -2.79 -6.25
C ASN A 156 13.48 -2.20 -7.20
N HIS A 157 14.54 -2.95 -7.47
CA HIS A 157 15.64 -2.55 -8.34
C HIS A 157 15.17 -1.95 -9.68
N TYR A 158 14.25 -2.61 -10.39
CA TYR A 158 13.75 -2.11 -11.67
C TYR A 158 13.01 -0.76 -11.58
N GLU A 159 12.41 -0.43 -10.42
CA GLU A 159 11.78 0.87 -10.18
C GLU A 159 12.87 1.95 -9.97
N TYR A 160 13.97 1.60 -9.29
CA TYR A 160 15.12 2.47 -9.08
C TYR A 160 15.83 2.80 -10.41
N GLU A 161 16.02 1.82 -11.28
CA GLU A 161 16.64 2.02 -12.61
C GLU A 161 15.86 2.99 -13.51
N VAL A 162 14.52 2.96 -13.44
CA VAL A 162 13.67 3.87 -14.23
C VAL A 162 13.84 5.34 -13.80
N GLY A 163 14.12 5.58 -12.51
CA GLY A 163 14.37 6.90 -11.96
C GLY A 163 14.31 6.90 -10.43
N HIS A 164 15.15 7.69 -9.80
CA HIS A 164 15.27 7.79 -8.35
C HIS A 164 15.66 9.22 -7.93
N PHE A 165 15.50 9.57 -6.66
CA PHE A 165 15.99 10.83 -6.13
C PHE A 165 17.52 10.89 -6.18
N THR A 166 18.07 12.04 -6.53
CA THR A 166 19.53 12.26 -6.55
C THR A 166 20.13 11.86 -5.19
N ASN A 167 21.20 11.08 -5.23
CA ASN A 167 21.88 10.53 -4.05
C ASN A 167 21.06 9.57 -3.19
N ALA A 168 19.91 9.09 -3.67
CA ALA A 168 19.17 8.04 -2.95
C ALA A 168 19.99 6.74 -2.93
N ILE A 169 20.01 6.10 -1.77
CA ILE A 169 20.63 4.80 -1.58
C ILE A 169 19.62 3.72 -1.95
N GLU A 170 19.99 2.90 -2.91
CA GLU A 170 19.26 1.69 -3.23
C GLU A 170 19.58 0.59 -2.21
N ILE A 171 18.58 -0.20 -1.84
CA ILE A 171 18.77 -1.42 -1.07
C ILE A 171 18.78 -2.60 -2.06
N PRO A 172 19.94 -3.24 -2.28
CA PRO A 172 20.11 -4.23 -3.33
C PRO A 172 19.48 -5.58 -2.94
N SER A 173 18.16 -5.68 -3.07
CA SER A 173 17.41 -6.91 -2.84
C SER A 173 16.20 -7.02 -3.76
N ASP A 174 15.75 -8.25 -4.00
CA ASP A 174 14.64 -8.54 -4.89
C ASP A 174 13.28 -8.47 -4.19
N THR A 175 13.26 -8.48 -2.86
CA THR A 175 12.02 -8.52 -2.08
C THR A 175 12.03 -7.53 -0.92
N PHE A 176 10.86 -6.98 -0.60
CA PHE A 176 10.70 -6.09 0.56
C PHE A 176 11.08 -6.78 1.89
N ARG A 177 10.88 -8.10 2.00
CA ARG A 177 11.28 -8.89 3.17
C ARG A 177 12.79 -8.85 3.42
N GLU A 178 13.57 -8.88 2.36
CA GLU A 178 15.04 -8.80 2.44
C GLU A 178 15.50 -7.36 2.61
N GLN A 179 14.78 -6.39 2.03
CA GLN A 179 15.12 -4.97 2.13
C GLN A 179 15.17 -4.47 3.58
N LEU A 180 14.22 -4.87 4.42
CA LEU A 180 14.10 -4.35 5.78
C LEU A 180 15.37 -4.59 6.63
N PRO A 181 15.81 -5.85 6.84
CA PRO A 181 17.03 -6.10 7.63
C PRO A 181 18.28 -5.55 6.94
N MET A 182 18.35 -5.57 5.61
CA MET A 182 19.48 -5.04 4.85
C MET A 182 19.58 -3.51 4.99
N ALA A 183 18.47 -2.77 4.92
CA ALA A 183 18.46 -1.33 5.15
C ALA A 183 18.93 -0.98 6.56
N ALA A 184 18.49 -1.71 7.58
CA ALA A 184 18.90 -1.50 8.96
C ALA A 184 20.40 -1.79 9.15
N ASP A 185 20.93 -2.87 8.54
CA ASP A 185 22.36 -3.19 8.64
C ASP A 185 23.24 -2.17 7.90
N MET A 186 22.86 -1.78 6.68
CA MET A 186 23.58 -0.74 5.92
C MET A 186 23.64 0.61 6.65
N MET A 187 22.64 0.91 7.48
CA MET A 187 22.52 2.16 8.23
C MET A 187 22.91 2.05 9.70
N LYS A 188 23.40 0.90 10.18
CA LYS A 188 23.62 0.62 11.62
C LYS A 188 24.45 1.66 12.37
N ASP A 189 25.44 2.26 11.71
CA ASP A 189 26.32 3.29 12.30
C ASP A 189 25.78 4.73 12.10
N LYS A 190 24.53 4.87 11.59
CA LYS A 190 23.91 6.14 11.22
C LYS A 190 22.57 6.35 11.92
N LYS A 191 22.37 5.75 13.09
CA LYS A 191 21.09 5.77 13.82
C LYS A 191 20.63 7.16 14.29
N ASP A 192 21.57 8.10 14.42
CA ASP A 192 21.30 9.48 14.80
C ASP A 192 21.04 10.42 13.59
N LYS A 193 21.25 9.92 12.37
CA LYS A 193 21.03 10.68 11.13
C LYS A 193 19.54 10.79 10.79
N ASN A 194 19.19 11.76 9.94
CA ASN A 194 17.87 11.87 9.35
C ASN A 194 17.75 10.84 8.22
N ILE A 195 16.87 9.87 8.36
CA ILE A 195 16.62 8.82 7.37
C ILE A 195 15.29 9.10 6.70
N ILE A 196 15.33 9.49 5.43
CA ILE A 196 14.14 9.64 4.59
C ILE A 196 13.95 8.37 3.78
N MET A 197 12.76 7.82 3.79
CA MET A 197 12.42 6.62 3.04
C MET A 197 11.27 6.91 2.06
N TYR A 198 11.38 6.44 0.83
CA TYR A 198 10.31 6.57 -0.14
C TYR A 198 10.06 5.28 -0.92
N CYS A 199 8.82 5.14 -1.41
CA CYS A 199 8.41 4.10 -2.33
C CYS A 199 7.28 4.60 -3.25
N THR A 200 6.67 3.72 -4.05
CA THR A 200 5.65 4.11 -5.03
C THR A 200 4.33 4.52 -4.38
N GLY A 201 3.84 3.77 -3.38
CA GLY A 201 2.49 3.95 -2.81
C GLY A 201 2.45 4.23 -1.30
N GLY A 202 3.60 4.32 -0.63
CA GLY A 202 3.70 4.60 0.82
C GLY A 202 3.68 3.36 1.72
N ILE A 203 2.98 2.29 1.36
CA ILE A 203 2.77 1.11 2.21
C ILE A 203 4.07 0.44 2.69
N ARG A 204 5.07 0.32 1.79
CA ARG A 204 6.40 -0.22 2.15
C ARG A 204 7.12 0.71 3.12
N CYS A 205 7.09 2.01 2.84
CA CYS A 205 7.80 3.00 3.65
C CYS A 205 7.20 3.17 5.04
N GLU A 206 5.89 3.14 5.17
CA GLU A 206 5.25 3.20 6.48
C GLU A 206 5.66 2.02 7.36
N LYS A 207 5.72 0.81 6.80
CA LYS A 207 6.21 -0.39 7.48
C LYS A 207 7.72 -0.29 7.77
N ALA A 208 8.50 0.13 6.79
CA ALA A 208 9.96 0.25 6.92
C ALA A 208 10.35 1.30 7.95
N SER A 209 9.66 2.44 8.00
CA SER A 209 9.93 3.47 9.00
C SER A 209 9.67 2.98 10.43
N ALA A 210 8.58 2.24 10.65
CA ALA A 210 8.30 1.59 11.92
C ALA A 210 9.39 0.57 12.29
N TYR A 211 9.85 -0.22 11.32
CA TYR A 211 10.94 -1.18 11.52
C TYR A 211 12.25 -0.49 11.87
N MET A 212 12.63 0.58 11.18
CA MET A 212 13.85 1.34 11.47
C MET A 212 13.81 1.94 12.89
N LEU A 213 12.67 2.54 13.30
CA LEU A 213 12.49 3.03 14.68
C LEU A 213 12.61 1.91 15.70
N HIS A 214 12.03 0.73 15.41
CA HIS A 214 12.15 -0.46 16.25
C HIS A 214 13.61 -0.93 16.37
N GLN A 215 14.42 -0.78 15.31
CA GLN A 215 15.86 -1.04 15.31
C GLN A 215 16.71 0.06 15.99
N GLY A 216 16.08 1.09 16.56
CA GLY A 216 16.73 2.15 17.34
C GLY A 216 17.21 3.35 16.52
N PHE A 217 16.75 3.53 15.29
CA PHE A 217 16.94 4.78 14.57
C PHE A 217 16.07 5.87 15.18
N LYS A 218 16.55 7.12 15.22
CA LYS A 218 15.88 8.19 15.97
C LYS A 218 15.03 9.10 15.10
N ASN A 219 15.50 9.41 13.90
CA ASN A 219 14.89 10.41 13.01
C ASN A 219 14.54 9.73 11.68
N VAL A 220 13.33 9.19 11.56
CA VAL A 220 12.86 8.47 10.37
C VAL A 220 11.64 9.18 9.78
N PHE A 221 11.67 9.41 8.45
CA PHE A 221 10.67 10.16 7.69
C PHE A 221 10.18 9.40 6.47
#